data_316d9b8259a0c6502de8e5074086960d
#
_entry.id   316d9b8259a0c6502de8e5074086960d
#
_cell.length_a   1.000
_cell.length_b   1.000
_cell.length_c   1.000
_cell.angle_alpha   90.00
_cell.angle_beta   90.00
_cell.angle_gamma   90.00
#
_symmetry.space_group_name_H-M   'P 1'
#
loop_
_entity.id
_entity.type
_entity.pdbx_description
1 polymer ?
#
loop_
_entity_poly.entity_id
_entity_poly.type
_entity_poly.pdbx_seq_one_letter_code
_entity_poly.pdbx_strand_id
1 'polypeptide(L)'
;MLFRSAAGAALKLTVLAALPAGMGLSVLAGPILHLLYPAVPETAEAAAYHLTFLGLACVFVCLMVATNGVLQSYGHPLLPVISLLCGGVLKIVTNYLMVGDPATGIRGAAVSTLYCYALIAVINLAAIARLVPERPGYISLFAKPVLLTAVMALAARSGYGLFCRLLPERWAVLPAVLLAAVVYVVLALAIGAVTRQDLQTLPKGEKLADRLHLR
;
A
#
# COMPACT_ATOMS: atom_id res chain seq x y z
N MET A 1 18.76 -17.16 -14.75
CA MET A 1 18.92 -16.62 -13.39
C MET A 1 18.42 -15.18 -13.23
N LEU A 2 18.66 -14.25 -14.16
CA LEU A 2 18.26 -12.84 -14.09
C LEU A 2 16.71 -12.60 -13.92
N PHE A 3 15.87 -13.37 -14.58
CA PHE A 3 14.41 -13.22 -14.50
C PHE A 3 13.82 -13.59 -13.12
N ARG A 4 14.45 -14.51 -12.42
CA ARG A 4 14.00 -15.01 -11.10
C ARG A 4 14.24 -14.03 -9.97
N SER A 5 15.38 -13.32 -10.02
CA SER A 5 15.69 -12.24 -9.08
C SER A 5 14.82 -10.99 -9.31
N ALA A 6 14.45 -10.72 -10.58
CA ALA A 6 13.64 -9.58 -10.95
C ALA A 6 12.20 -9.64 -10.42
N ALA A 7 11.54 -10.80 -10.47
CA ALA A 7 10.18 -10.96 -9.95
C ALA A 7 10.11 -10.75 -8.42
N GLY A 8 11.07 -11.33 -7.68
CA GLY A 8 11.18 -11.12 -6.23
C GLY A 8 11.49 -9.68 -5.86
N ALA A 9 12.40 -9.03 -6.59
CA ALA A 9 12.73 -7.63 -6.41
C ALA A 9 11.53 -6.71 -6.72
N ALA A 10 10.80 -6.98 -7.80
CA ALA A 10 9.60 -6.22 -8.16
C ALA A 10 8.53 -6.29 -7.07
N LEU A 11 8.23 -7.48 -6.54
CA LEU A 11 7.28 -7.65 -5.43
C LEU A 11 7.76 -6.91 -4.17
N LYS A 12 9.05 -7.01 -3.84
CA LYS A 12 9.64 -6.35 -2.68
C LYS A 12 9.55 -4.82 -2.80
N LEU A 13 9.92 -4.26 -3.96
CA LEU A 13 9.83 -2.82 -4.22
C LEU A 13 8.38 -2.33 -4.18
N THR A 14 7.45 -3.12 -4.73
CA THR A 14 6.01 -2.80 -4.67
C THR A 14 5.53 -2.73 -3.23
N VAL A 15 5.86 -3.72 -2.39
CA VAL A 15 5.47 -3.72 -0.97
C VAL A 15 6.09 -2.55 -0.21
N LEU A 16 7.38 -2.27 -0.45
CA LEU A 16 8.11 -1.15 0.17
C LEU A 16 7.52 0.21 -0.19
N ALA A 17 6.96 0.38 -1.38
CA ALA A 17 6.34 1.64 -1.80
C ALA A 17 4.85 1.71 -1.43
N ALA A 18 4.09 0.63 -1.67
CA ALA A 18 2.65 0.61 -1.51
C ALA A 18 2.20 0.67 -0.04
N LEU A 19 2.90 -0.03 0.86
CA LEU A 19 2.54 -0.05 2.29
C LEU A 19 2.60 1.35 2.92
N PRO A 20 3.71 2.10 2.85
CA PRO A 20 3.75 3.43 3.45
C PRO A 20 2.80 4.42 2.77
N ALA A 21 2.64 4.36 1.45
CA ALA A 21 1.73 5.23 0.72
C ALA A 21 0.27 4.98 1.12
N GLY A 22 -0.19 3.73 1.08
CA GLY A 22 -1.55 3.37 1.44
C GLY A 22 -1.87 3.61 2.92
N MET A 23 -0.93 3.27 3.82
CA MET A 23 -1.09 3.50 5.25
C MET A 23 -1.03 4.99 5.61
N GLY A 24 -0.17 5.77 4.94
CA GLY A 24 -0.13 7.23 5.09
C GLY A 24 -1.44 7.89 4.72
N LEU A 25 -2.02 7.52 3.56
CA LEU A 25 -3.35 7.97 3.14
C LEU A 25 -4.44 7.55 4.13
N SER A 26 -4.37 6.33 4.67
CA SER A 26 -5.34 5.82 5.62
C SER A 26 -5.30 6.56 6.96
N VAL A 27 -4.11 6.74 7.54
CA VAL A 27 -3.92 7.34 8.87
C VAL A 27 -4.18 8.85 8.86
N LEU A 28 -3.83 9.53 7.77
CA LEU A 28 -4.01 10.97 7.60
C LEU A 28 -5.24 11.33 6.74
N ALA A 29 -6.18 10.41 6.55
CA ALA A 29 -7.34 10.61 5.68
C ALA A 29 -8.16 11.85 6.05
N GLY A 30 -8.51 12.03 7.32
CA GLY A 30 -9.22 13.21 7.81
C GLY A 30 -8.45 14.51 7.55
N PRO A 31 -7.23 14.66 8.09
CA PRO A 31 -6.38 15.83 7.85
C PRO A 31 -6.20 16.18 6.37
N ILE A 32 -5.99 15.19 5.50
CA ILE A 32 -5.85 15.41 4.06
C ILE A 32 -7.13 15.98 3.46
N LEU A 33 -8.30 15.42 3.81
CA LEU A 33 -9.57 15.89 3.26
C LEU A 33 -9.98 17.26 3.80
N HIS A 34 -9.69 17.57 5.05
CA HIS A 34 -9.88 18.91 5.61
C HIS A 34 -8.97 19.95 4.94
N LEU A 35 -7.76 19.57 4.50
CA LEU A 35 -6.90 20.43 3.71
C LEU A 35 -7.49 20.71 2.31
N LEU A 36 -8.02 19.66 1.64
CA LEU A 36 -8.51 19.73 0.27
C LEU A 36 -9.90 20.39 0.18
N TYR A 37 -10.76 20.16 1.18
CA TYR A 37 -12.15 20.61 1.20
C TYR A 37 -12.49 21.47 2.43
N PRO A 38 -11.81 22.61 2.62
CA PRO A 38 -12.01 23.45 3.82
C PRO A 38 -13.40 24.11 3.89
N ALA A 39 -14.08 24.24 2.75
CA ALA A 39 -15.39 24.89 2.67
C ALA A 39 -16.56 23.97 3.13
N VAL A 40 -16.35 22.66 3.20
CA VAL A 40 -17.40 21.66 3.49
C VAL A 40 -16.87 20.61 4.47
N PRO A 41 -16.62 20.99 5.74
CA PRO A 41 -15.94 20.11 6.72
C PRO A 41 -16.73 18.85 7.03
N GLU A 42 -18.07 18.90 7.08
CA GLU A 42 -18.92 17.73 7.32
C GLU A 42 -18.77 16.67 6.20
N THR A 43 -18.73 17.13 4.96
CA THR A 43 -18.51 16.26 3.79
C THR A 43 -17.10 15.67 3.81
N ALA A 44 -16.10 16.46 4.20
CA ALA A 44 -14.72 16.02 4.32
C ALA A 44 -14.60 14.91 5.38
N GLU A 45 -15.28 15.05 6.53
CA GLU A 45 -15.26 14.03 7.57
C GLU A 45 -15.96 12.72 7.14
N ALA A 46 -17.12 12.83 6.47
CA ALA A 46 -17.79 11.67 5.90
C ALA A 46 -16.92 10.96 4.84
N ALA A 47 -16.22 11.72 4.00
CA ALA A 47 -15.31 11.19 2.98
C ALA A 47 -14.01 10.59 3.58
N ALA A 48 -13.58 11.04 4.76
CA ALA A 48 -12.39 10.52 5.44
C ALA A 48 -12.50 9.02 5.74
N TYR A 49 -13.69 8.57 6.11
CA TYR A 49 -13.96 7.13 6.28
C TYR A 49 -13.64 6.35 5.00
N HIS A 50 -14.12 6.84 3.85
CA HIS A 50 -13.88 6.18 2.57
C HIS A 50 -12.39 6.18 2.21
N LEU A 51 -11.70 7.31 2.38
CA LEU A 51 -10.27 7.44 2.09
C LEU A 51 -9.43 6.51 2.97
N THR A 52 -9.82 6.29 4.23
CA THR A 52 -9.16 5.35 5.14
C THR A 52 -9.15 3.93 4.56
N PHE A 53 -10.29 3.41 4.13
CA PHE A 53 -10.38 2.06 3.58
C PHE A 53 -9.81 1.97 2.16
N LEU A 54 -9.97 3.00 1.34
CA LEU A 54 -9.38 3.05 0.00
C LEU A 54 -7.86 3.18 0.05
N GLY A 55 -7.29 3.86 1.05
CA GLY A 55 -5.85 3.89 1.29
C GLY A 55 -5.30 2.49 1.55
N LEU A 56 -5.97 1.71 2.41
CA LEU A 56 -5.61 0.30 2.63
C LEU A 56 -5.82 -0.55 1.37
N ALA A 57 -6.92 -0.33 0.63
CA ALA A 57 -7.18 -1.04 -0.62
C ALA A 57 -6.09 -0.77 -1.67
N CYS A 58 -5.53 0.43 -1.72
CA CYS A 58 -4.44 0.80 -2.62
C CYS A 58 -3.22 -0.12 -2.48
N VAL A 59 -2.89 -0.56 -1.26
CA VAL A 59 -1.81 -1.53 -1.01
C VAL A 59 -2.08 -2.84 -1.76
N PHE A 60 -3.30 -3.35 -1.65
CA PHE A 60 -3.70 -4.60 -2.32
C PHE A 60 -3.81 -4.44 -3.84
N VAL A 61 -4.22 -3.26 -4.33
CA VAL A 61 -4.20 -2.94 -5.77
C VAL A 61 -2.78 -2.99 -6.32
N CYS A 62 -1.82 -2.37 -5.64
CA CYS A 62 -0.41 -2.42 -6.06
C CYS A 62 0.13 -3.87 -6.04
N LEU A 63 -0.20 -4.64 -4.99
CA LEU A 63 0.15 -6.06 -4.92
C LEU A 63 -0.49 -6.87 -6.05
N MET A 64 -1.75 -6.63 -6.37
CA MET A 64 -2.45 -7.27 -7.47
C MET A 64 -1.72 -7.00 -8.80
N VAL A 65 -1.38 -5.75 -9.09
CA VAL A 65 -0.69 -5.38 -10.33
C VAL A 65 0.66 -6.08 -10.44
N ALA A 66 1.46 -6.05 -9.37
CA ALA A 66 2.78 -6.70 -9.36
C ALA A 66 2.67 -8.22 -9.49
N THR A 67 1.74 -8.86 -8.76
CA THR A 67 1.54 -10.31 -8.81
C THR A 67 0.97 -10.77 -10.15
N ASN A 68 0.09 -9.97 -10.79
CA ASN A 68 -0.39 -10.24 -12.14
C ASN A 68 0.79 -10.26 -13.13
N GLY A 69 1.69 -9.27 -13.07
CA GLY A 69 2.88 -9.24 -13.91
C GLY A 69 3.78 -10.46 -13.72
N VAL A 70 3.97 -10.89 -12.47
CA VAL A 70 4.74 -12.12 -12.18
C VAL A 70 4.06 -13.34 -12.78
N LEU A 71 2.77 -13.57 -12.54
CA LEU A 71 2.04 -14.72 -13.07
C LEU A 71 2.06 -14.79 -14.61
N GLN A 72 1.89 -13.63 -15.26
CA GLN A 72 1.96 -13.54 -16.72
C GLN A 72 3.36 -13.87 -17.26
N SER A 73 4.42 -13.38 -16.60
CA SER A 73 5.79 -13.64 -17.00
C SER A 73 6.20 -15.12 -16.86
N TYR A 74 5.54 -15.85 -15.97
CA TYR A 74 5.72 -17.30 -15.80
C TYR A 74 4.79 -18.14 -16.69
N GLY A 75 4.08 -17.53 -17.65
CA GLY A 75 3.24 -18.23 -18.62
C GLY A 75 1.85 -18.60 -18.11
N HIS A 76 1.39 -17.97 -17.04
CA HIS A 76 0.06 -18.20 -16.46
C HIS A 76 -0.88 -16.99 -16.58
N PRO A 77 -1.17 -16.48 -17.81
CA PRO A 77 -1.96 -15.25 -17.98
C PRO A 77 -3.44 -15.40 -17.59
N LEU A 78 -3.96 -16.62 -17.53
CA LEU A 78 -5.36 -16.88 -17.14
C LEU A 78 -5.60 -16.74 -15.64
N LEU A 79 -4.59 -16.97 -14.79
CA LEU A 79 -4.76 -16.90 -13.33
C LEU A 79 -5.14 -15.49 -12.83
N PRO A 80 -4.51 -14.41 -13.29
CA PRO A 80 -4.98 -13.05 -13.01
C PRO A 80 -6.43 -12.80 -13.39
N VAL A 81 -6.89 -13.33 -14.53
CA VAL A 81 -8.28 -13.18 -14.97
C VAL A 81 -9.23 -13.88 -14.02
N ILE A 82 -8.91 -15.12 -13.61
CA ILE A 82 -9.72 -15.90 -12.66
C ILE A 82 -9.77 -15.19 -11.30
N SER A 83 -8.63 -14.70 -10.80
CA SER A 83 -8.58 -13.99 -9.51
C SER A 83 -9.38 -12.70 -9.54
N LEU A 84 -9.34 -11.95 -10.66
CA LEU A 84 -10.15 -10.75 -10.88
C LEU A 84 -11.64 -11.06 -10.91
N LEU A 85 -12.06 -12.15 -11.58
CA LEU A 85 -13.46 -12.59 -11.59
C LEU A 85 -13.92 -12.96 -10.16
N CYS A 86 -13.15 -13.74 -9.42
CA CYS A 86 -13.47 -14.08 -8.03
C CYS A 86 -13.59 -12.83 -7.15
N GLY A 87 -12.67 -11.88 -7.27
CA GLY A 87 -12.72 -10.61 -6.55
C GLY A 87 -13.92 -9.76 -6.96
N GLY A 88 -14.25 -9.71 -8.25
CA GLY A 88 -15.42 -9.02 -8.79
C GLY A 88 -16.74 -9.58 -8.25
N VAL A 89 -16.89 -10.90 -8.23
CA VAL A 89 -18.07 -11.56 -7.63
C VAL A 89 -18.17 -11.22 -6.14
N LEU A 90 -17.06 -11.35 -5.39
CA LEU A 90 -17.06 -10.96 -3.98
C LEU A 90 -17.47 -9.49 -3.80
N LYS A 91 -16.94 -8.60 -4.65
CA LYS A 91 -17.29 -7.16 -4.59
C LYS A 91 -18.77 -6.91 -4.83
N ILE A 92 -19.39 -7.59 -5.80
CA ILE A 92 -20.82 -7.45 -6.07
C ILE A 92 -21.63 -7.91 -4.86
N VAL A 93 -21.32 -9.09 -4.31
CA VAL A 93 -22.04 -9.66 -3.16
C VAL A 93 -21.86 -8.77 -1.92
N THR A 94 -20.64 -8.42 -1.57
CA THR A 94 -20.39 -7.59 -0.38
C THR A 94 -20.96 -6.17 -0.54
N ASN A 95 -20.90 -5.60 -1.74
CA ASN A 95 -21.49 -4.30 -2.00
C ASN A 95 -23.02 -4.33 -1.87
N TYR A 96 -23.67 -5.36 -2.42
CA TYR A 96 -25.11 -5.55 -2.29
C TYR A 96 -25.53 -5.67 -0.82
N LEU A 97 -24.81 -6.47 -0.03
CA LEU A 97 -25.14 -6.69 1.39
C LEU A 97 -24.84 -5.45 2.25
N MET A 98 -23.69 -4.79 2.04
CA MET A 98 -23.25 -3.70 2.91
C MET A 98 -23.87 -2.35 2.55
N VAL A 99 -24.02 -2.04 1.26
CA VAL A 99 -24.66 -0.78 0.84
C VAL A 99 -26.17 -0.85 0.97
N GLY A 100 -26.74 -2.04 0.83
CA GLY A 100 -28.18 -2.29 1.04
C GLY A 100 -28.61 -2.22 2.50
N ASP A 101 -27.68 -2.32 3.45
CA ASP A 101 -27.95 -2.17 4.87
C ASP A 101 -28.00 -0.69 5.27
N PRO A 102 -29.14 -0.17 5.81
CA PRO A 102 -29.27 1.21 6.23
C PRO A 102 -28.23 1.67 7.28
N ALA A 103 -27.68 0.74 8.07
CA ALA A 103 -26.68 1.05 9.10
C ALA A 103 -25.29 1.35 8.49
N THR A 104 -24.93 0.71 7.41
CA THR A 104 -23.62 0.88 6.75
C THR A 104 -23.70 1.82 5.55
N GLY A 105 -24.79 1.72 4.76
CA GLY A 105 -25.02 2.57 3.60
C GLY A 105 -23.81 2.64 2.65
N ILE A 106 -23.55 3.82 2.11
CA ILE A 106 -22.46 4.05 1.15
C ILE A 106 -21.06 3.73 1.72
N ARG A 107 -20.89 3.72 3.05
CA ARG A 107 -19.62 3.34 3.71
C ARG A 107 -19.21 1.92 3.36
N GLY A 108 -20.17 1.03 3.12
CA GLY A 108 -19.94 -0.34 2.71
C GLY A 108 -19.17 -0.47 1.38
N ALA A 109 -19.30 0.50 0.47
CA ALA A 109 -18.66 0.47 -0.82
C ALA A 109 -17.12 0.52 -0.75
N ALA A 110 -16.56 1.31 0.18
CA ALA A 110 -15.11 1.37 0.40
C ALA A 110 -14.57 0.07 1.01
N VAL A 111 -15.32 -0.50 1.96
CA VAL A 111 -14.97 -1.76 2.63
C VAL A 111 -15.05 -2.94 1.65
N SER A 112 -16.10 -3.00 0.81
CA SER A 112 -16.22 -4.04 -0.22
C SER A 112 -15.08 -3.99 -1.24
N THR A 113 -14.60 -2.79 -1.56
CA THR A 113 -13.43 -2.59 -2.43
C THR A 113 -12.16 -3.15 -1.79
N LEU A 114 -11.95 -2.90 -0.50
CA LEU A 114 -10.83 -3.47 0.25
C LEU A 114 -10.86 -5.01 0.22
N TYR A 115 -12.01 -5.62 0.51
CA TYR A 115 -12.16 -7.10 0.49
C TYR A 115 -11.91 -7.70 -0.89
N CYS A 116 -12.42 -7.04 -1.94
CA CYS A 116 -12.18 -7.47 -3.31
C CYS A 116 -10.69 -7.57 -3.63
N TYR A 117 -9.95 -6.47 -3.45
CA TYR A 117 -8.52 -6.45 -3.78
C TYR A 117 -7.66 -7.29 -2.84
N ALA A 118 -8.04 -7.40 -1.57
CA ALA A 118 -7.38 -8.30 -0.63
C ALA A 118 -7.53 -9.77 -1.08
N LEU A 119 -8.73 -10.20 -1.48
CA LEU A 119 -8.95 -11.55 -2.00
C LEU A 119 -8.11 -11.81 -3.26
N ILE A 120 -8.11 -10.88 -4.23
CA ILE A 120 -7.32 -11.03 -5.45
C ILE A 120 -5.83 -11.18 -5.12
N ALA A 121 -5.30 -10.33 -4.24
CA ALA A 121 -3.90 -10.39 -3.83
C ALA A 121 -3.56 -11.73 -3.16
N VAL A 122 -4.44 -12.24 -2.28
CA VAL A 122 -4.26 -13.54 -1.62
C VAL A 122 -4.27 -14.69 -2.63
N ILE A 123 -5.22 -14.71 -3.57
CA ILE A 123 -5.28 -15.74 -4.62
C ILE A 123 -4.00 -15.72 -5.47
N ASN A 124 -3.57 -14.55 -5.90
CA ASN A 124 -2.37 -14.38 -6.73
C ASN A 124 -1.10 -14.81 -5.97
N LEU A 125 -0.93 -14.39 -4.72
CA LEU A 125 0.21 -14.80 -3.89
C LEU A 125 0.22 -16.31 -3.63
N ALA A 126 -0.96 -16.92 -3.39
CA ALA A 126 -1.08 -18.36 -3.25
C ALA A 126 -0.74 -19.10 -4.56
N ALA A 127 -1.14 -18.56 -5.71
CA ALA A 127 -0.77 -19.09 -7.03
C ALA A 127 0.75 -19.00 -7.26
N ILE A 128 1.38 -17.86 -6.96
CA ILE A 128 2.83 -17.69 -7.04
C ILE A 128 3.54 -18.69 -6.13
N ALA A 129 3.05 -18.88 -4.89
CA ALA A 129 3.63 -19.83 -3.94
C ALA A 129 3.62 -21.28 -4.43
N ARG A 130 2.66 -21.64 -5.28
CA ARG A 130 2.52 -23.01 -5.81
C ARG A 130 3.24 -23.22 -7.14
N LEU A 131 3.25 -22.22 -8.00
CA LEU A 131 3.66 -22.35 -9.40
C LEU A 131 5.08 -21.81 -9.67
N VAL A 132 5.56 -20.88 -8.83
CA VAL A 132 6.90 -20.34 -9.00
C VAL A 132 7.89 -21.20 -8.21
N PRO A 133 8.90 -21.82 -8.87
CA PRO A 133 9.83 -22.74 -8.23
C PRO A 133 10.66 -22.14 -7.09
N GLU A 134 10.98 -20.85 -7.23
CA GLU A 134 11.69 -20.09 -6.20
C GLU A 134 10.69 -19.25 -5.40
N ARG A 135 10.27 -19.77 -4.28
CA ARG A 135 9.34 -19.09 -3.38
C ARG A 135 10.02 -17.84 -2.79
N PRO A 136 9.51 -16.63 -3.05
CA PRO A 136 9.96 -15.47 -2.31
C PRO A 136 9.70 -15.74 -0.81
N GLY A 137 10.66 -15.42 0.05
CA GLY A 137 10.47 -15.54 1.50
C GLY A 137 9.41 -14.54 1.96
N TYR A 138 8.13 -14.94 1.94
CA TYR A 138 6.99 -14.05 2.25
C TYR A 138 7.14 -13.33 3.59
N ILE A 139 7.68 -14.03 4.61
CA ILE A 139 7.91 -13.42 5.92
C ILE A 139 8.92 -12.27 5.81
N SER A 140 10.03 -12.48 5.13
CA SER A 140 11.04 -11.42 4.93
C SER A 140 10.56 -10.31 3.99
N LEU A 141 9.67 -10.65 3.04
CA LEU A 141 9.08 -9.72 2.08
C LEU A 141 8.14 -8.73 2.76
N PHE A 142 7.31 -9.20 3.71
CA PHE A 142 6.26 -8.39 4.34
C PHE A 142 6.66 -7.89 5.74
N ALA A 143 7.38 -8.68 6.55
CA ALA A 143 7.64 -8.36 7.94
C ALA A 143 8.39 -7.03 8.13
N LYS A 144 9.49 -6.82 7.39
CA LYS A 144 10.25 -5.57 7.48
C LYS A 144 9.44 -4.35 7.03
N PRO A 145 8.82 -4.32 5.82
CA PRO A 145 8.03 -3.19 5.38
C PRO A 145 6.82 -2.89 6.27
N VAL A 146 6.14 -3.93 6.79
CA VAL A 146 5.01 -3.74 7.71
C VAL A 146 5.46 -3.08 9.00
N LEU A 147 6.57 -3.54 9.61
CA LEU A 147 7.12 -2.93 10.83
C LEU A 147 7.49 -1.46 10.59
N LEU A 148 8.21 -1.18 9.49
CA LEU A 148 8.61 0.18 9.11
C LEU A 148 7.40 1.09 8.91
N THR A 149 6.37 0.57 8.24
CA THR A 149 5.13 1.31 7.97
C THR A 149 4.34 1.56 9.26
N ALA A 150 4.32 0.62 10.20
CA ALA A 150 3.69 0.82 11.51
C ALA A 150 4.36 1.94 12.29
N VAL A 151 5.70 1.97 12.33
CA VAL A 151 6.45 3.06 12.99
C VAL A 151 6.20 4.40 12.28
N MET A 152 6.20 4.41 10.94
CA MET A 152 5.88 5.60 10.14
C MET A 152 4.45 6.11 10.44
N ALA A 153 3.47 5.22 10.53
CA ALA A 153 2.07 5.58 10.81
C ALA A 153 1.92 6.21 12.20
N LEU A 154 2.63 5.67 13.20
CA LEU A 154 2.68 6.25 14.54
C LEU A 154 3.35 7.63 14.52
N ALA A 155 4.46 7.79 13.78
CA ALA A 155 5.14 9.06 13.62
C ALA A 155 4.26 10.10 12.90
N ALA A 156 3.52 9.68 11.86
CA ALA A 156 2.57 10.53 11.14
C ALA A 156 1.46 11.06 12.06
N ARG A 157 0.85 10.16 12.84
CA ARG A 157 -0.25 10.50 13.74
C ARG A 157 0.19 11.38 14.90
N SER A 158 1.31 11.05 15.56
CA SER A 158 1.87 11.85 16.67
C SER A 158 2.42 13.19 16.17
N GLY A 159 3.09 13.19 15.02
CA GLY A 159 3.58 14.40 14.37
C GLY A 159 2.44 15.35 14.01
N TYR A 160 1.36 14.84 13.42
CA TYR A 160 0.18 15.66 13.13
C TYR A 160 -0.38 16.31 14.40
N GLY A 161 -0.57 15.55 15.49
CA GLY A 161 -1.03 16.10 16.79
C GLY A 161 -0.10 17.16 17.38
N LEU A 162 1.22 17.01 17.16
CA LEU A 162 2.21 18.02 17.60
C LEU A 162 2.12 19.29 16.74
N PHE A 163 2.04 19.14 15.41
CA PHE A 163 1.97 20.28 14.48
C PHE A 163 0.67 21.06 14.59
N CYS A 164 -0.44 20.44 14.96
CA CYS A 164 -1.70 21.14 15.26
C CYS A 164 -1.61 22.10 16.44
N ARG A 165 -0.61 21.95 17.33
CA ARG A 165 -0.35 22.89 18.43
C ARG A 165 0.44 24.14 18.00
N LEU A 166 1.12 24.07 16.85
CA LEU A 166 2.04 25.10 16.35
C LEU A 166 1.49 25.81 15.10
N LEU A 167 0.64 25.12 14.33
CA LEU A 167 0.14 25.58 13.04
C LEU A 167 -1.39 25.43 13.00
N PRO A 168 -2.08 26.21 12.15
CA PRO A 168 -3.49 25.97 11.85
C PRO A 168 -3.69 24.51 11.37
N GLU A 169 -4.72 23.87 11.86
CA GLU A 169 -5.01 22.43 11.69
C GLU A 169 -4.87 21.95 10.25
N ARG A 170 -5.39 22.72 9.29
CA ARG A 170 -5.32 22.39 7.86
C ARG A 170 -3.90 22.33 7.29
N TRP A 171 -2.97 23.17 7.80
CA TRP A 171 -1.59 23.19 7.32
C TRP A 171 -0.68 22.20 8.04
N ALA A 172 -1.08 21.72 9.20
CA ALA A 172 -0.33 20.76 10.01
C ALA A 172 -0.12 19.41 9.31
N VAL A 173 -0.97 19.06 8.33
CA VAL A 173 -0.85 17.81 7.58
C VAL A 173 0.40 17.77 6.69
N LEU A 174 0.82 18.89 6.11
CA LEU A 174 1.98 18.93 5.21
C LEU A 174 3.28 18.54 5.92
N PRO A 175 3.66 19.17 7.05
CA PRO A 175 4.85 18.75 7.80
C PRO A 175 4.70 17.36 8.40
N ALA A 176 3.49 16.91 8.75
CA ALA A 176 3.26 15.55 9.23
C ALA A 176 3.53 14.49 8.15
N VAL A 177 3.10 14.72 6.91
CA VAL A 177 3.40 13.85 5.77
C VAL A 177 4.90 13.84 5.48
N LEU A 178 5.55 15.00 5.50
CA LEU A 178 6.99 15.10 5.28
C LEU A 178 7.77 14.35 6.36
N LEU A 179 7.40 14.54 7.63
CA LEU A 179 7.99 13.80 8.76
C LEU A 179 7.83 12.29 8.59
N ALA A 180 6.63 11.83 8.23
CA ALA A 180 6.36 10.42 8.00
C ALA A 180 7.23 9.85 6.88
N ALA A 181 7.36 10.57 5.77
CA ALA A 181 8.20 10.17 4.63
C ALA A 181 9.67 10.09 5.03
N VAL A 182 10.19 11.10 5.75
CA VAL A 182 11.58 11.11 6.22
C VAL A 182 11.85 9.95 7.18
N VAL A 183 10.97 9.75 8.17
CA VAL A 183 11.08 8.64 9.14
C VAL A 183 11.09 7.30 8.41
N TYR A 184 10.18 7.10 7.44
CA TYR A 184 10.14 5.86 6.68
C TYR A 184 11.44 5.61 5.90
N VAL A 185 11.92 6.61 5.15
CA VAL A 185 13.14 6.49 4.34
C VAL A 185 14.35 6.22 5.21
N VAL A 186 14.53 6.97 6.31
CA VAL A 186 15.65 6.78 7.25
C VAL A 186 15.63 5.38 7.83
N LEU A 187 14.48 4.91 8.30
CA LEU A 187 14.35 3.56 8.87
C LEU A 187 14.55 2.47 7.80
N ALA A 188 14.03 2.65 6.58
CA ALA A 188 14.21 1.71 5.49
C ALA A 188 15.69 1.53 5.12
N LEU A 189 16.46 2.62 5.13
CA LEU A 189 17.91 2.59 4.91
C LEU A 189 18.64 1.97 6.11
N ALA A 190 18.29 2.34 7.34
CA ALA A 190 18.94 1.85 8.56
C ALA A 190 18.79 0.33 8.75
N ILE A 191 17.61 -0.23 8.45
CA ILE A 191 17.33 -1.66 8.58
C ILE A 191 17.78 -2.46 7.33
N GLY A 192 18.28 -1.77 6.30
CA GLY A 192 18.69 -2.42 5.05
C GLY A 192 17.49 -3.10 4.35
N ALA A 193 16.30 -2.47 4.41
CA ALA A 193 15.13 -2.97 3.72
C ALA A 193 15.27 -2.87 2.20
N VAL A 194 16.06 -1.90 1.72
CA VAL A 194 16.47 -1.72 0.33
C VAL A 194 17.90 -2.22 0.18
N THR A 195 18.13 -3.22 -0.65
CA THR A 195 19.46 -3.74 -0.96
C THR A 195 19.97 -3.17 -2.28
N ARG A 196 21.30 -3.16 -2.47
CA ARG A 196 21.94 -2.70 -3.72
C ARG A 196 21.40 -3.48 -4.93
N GLN A 197 21.12 -4.77 -4.76
CA GLN A 197 20.55 -5.63 -5.80
C GLN A 197 19.13 -5.21 -6.21
N ASP A 198 18.31 -4.73 -5.27
CA ASP A 198 16.95 -4.25 -5.56
C ASP A 198 16.98 -2.98 -6.42
N LEU A 199 17.96 -2.10 -6.18
CA LEU A 199 18.12 -0.86 -6.96
C LEU A 199 18.71 -1.09 -8.36
N GLN A 200 19.55 -2.11 -8.56
CA GLN A 200 20.12 -2.44 -9.87
C GLN A 200 19.05 -2.86 -10.89
N THR A 201 17.87 -3.28 -10.45
CA THR A 201 16.74 -3.60 -11.34
C THR A 201 16.03 -2.35 -11.89
N LEU A 202 16.32 -1.16 -11.34
CA LEU A 202 15.74 0.10 -11.77
C LEU A 202 16.65 0.84 -12.77
N PRO A 203 16.09 1.46 -13.83
CA PRO A 203 16.86 2.30 -14.72
C PRO A 203 17.46 3.49 -13.92
N LYS A 204 18.77 3.62 -13.86
CA LYS A 204 19.57 4.57 -13.04
C LYS A 204 19.75 4.17 -11.56
N GLY A 205 19.38 2.95 -11.17
CA GLY A 205 19.49 2.47 -9.77
C GLY A 205 20.93 2.42 -9.25
N GLU A 206 21.93 2.18 -10.10
CA GLU A 206 23.36 2.21 -9.70
C GLU A 206 23.80 3.58 -9.18
N LYS A 207 23.40 4.67 -9.84
CA LYS A 207 23.70 6.04 -9.38
C LYS A 207 23.04 6.38 -8.04
N LEU A 208 21.88 5.80 -7.78
CA LEU A 208 21.17 5.94 -6.51
C LEU A 208 21.82 5.09 -5.41
N ALA A 209 22.25 3.87 -5.71
CA ALA A 209 22.93 2.99 -4.76
C ALA A 209 24.26 3.59 -4.29
N ASP A 210 25.03 4.19 -5.21
CA ASP A 210 26.31 4.84 -4.89
C ASP A 210 26.13 6.11 -4.04
N ARG A 211 25.09 6.91 -4.29
CA ARG A 211 24.75 8.09 -3.48
C ARG A 211 24.26 7.74 -2.06
N LEU A 212 23.58 6.61 -1.90
CA LEU A 212 23.03 6.17 -0.62
C LEU A 212 24.01 5.31 0.20
N HIS A 213 25.26 5.10 -0.29
CA HIS A 213 26.29 4.28 0.38
C HIS A 213 25.76 2.88 0.82
N LEU A 214 24.85 2.29 0.03
CA LEU A 214 24.28 0.97 0.33
C LEU A 214 25.33 -0.12 0.08
N ARG A 215 25.54 -0.96 1.09
CA ARG A 215 26.36 -2.18 1.03
C ARG A 215 25.63 -3.31 0.29
#